data_356b1c3814f9edfe5e37fb97abaab68c
#
_entry.id   356b1c3814f9edfe5e37fb97abaab68c
#
_cell.length_a   1.000
_cell.length_b   1.000
_cell.length_c   1.000
_cell.angle_alpha   90.00
_cell.angle_beta   90.00
_cell.angle_gamma   90.00
#
_symmetry.space_group_name_H-M   'P 1'
#
loop_
_entity.id
_entity.type
_entity.pdbx_description
1 polymer ?
#
loop_
_entity_poly.entity_id
_entity_poly.type
_entity_poly.pdbx_seq_one_letter_code
_entity_poly.pdbx_strand_id
1 'polypeptide(L)'
;MVRVALGSPPVDAPIPGTSGRGTVGGMSDHGFSFGVVLTPRGSGRDWVAAVRASERQGWNSLLVPDTLRTPSPFPTLAAAAAATSTLQLRTWVLAGPLRSPAAVVREASALQALSDGRFELGIGTGRPDAEREAERLGVPWGSTADRIRQVERVIADVREQVRPAPPVTIAAAGPRMLAAAGRVADRIGLALPPQATEQDLSTAVDRARAVPPQHIALTQQLVGLAGRLPSWLTGQGGGLDPVALAATGAVGMLTGDATEMADTLVRRRETLGIDE
;
A
#
# COMPACT_ATOMS: atom_id res chain seq x y z
N MET A 1 -7.91 -3.12 -1.36
CA MET A 1 -8.43 -1.74 -1.39
C MET A 1 -7.84 -0.98 -0.24
N VAL A 2 -7.19 0.12 -0.52
CA VAL A 2 -6.60 0.98 0.52
C VAL A 2 -7.59 2.06 0.89
N ARG A 3 -8.05 2.05 2.14
CA ARG A 3 -8.87 3.14 2.68
C ARG A 3 -7.95 4.15 3.37
N VAL A 4 -7.94 5.38 2.91
CA VAL A 4 -7.21 6.45 3.58
C VAL A 4 -8.03 6.91 4.78
N ALA A 5 -7.47 6.81 5.99
CA ALA A 5 -8.12 7.34 7.18
C ALA A 5 -8.19 8.86 7.09
N LEU A 6 -9.39 9.36 6.82
CA LEU A 6 -9.73 10.78 6.91
C LEU A 6 -9.86 11.11 8.39
N GLY A 7 -8.89 11.70 9.03
CA GLY A 7 -8.97 12.17 10.43
C GLY A 7 -9.66 11.17 11.37
N SER A 8 -9.35 11.09 12.63
CA SER A 8 -9.95 10.10 13.53
C SER A 8 -11.45 9.94 13.27
N PRO A 9 -11.92 8.76 12.79
CA PRO A 9 -13.35 8.51 12.69
C PRO A 9 -13.95 8.53 14.10
N PRO A 10 -15.22 8.87 14.27
CA PRO A 10 -15.91 8.61 15.52
C PRO A 10 -15.78 7.12 15.87
N VAL A 11 -15.49 6.80 17.11
CA VAL A 11 -15.04 5.50 17.62
C VAL A 11 -16.07 4.36 17.44
N ASP A 12 -17.29 4.63 16.97
CA ASP A 12 -18.44 3.72 17.11
C ASP A 12 -19.22 3.36 15.83
N ALA A 13 -18.66 3.52 14.64
CA ALA A 13 -19.37 3.08 13.44
C ALA A 13 -18.89 1.68 12.99
N PRO A 14 -19.70 0.60 13.16
CA PRO A 14 -19.34 -0.73 12.67
C PRO A 14 -19.38 -0.79 11.13
N ILE A 15 -18.42 -1.51 10.55
CA ILE A 15 -18.46 -1.86 9.13
C ILE A 15 -19.51 -2.96 8.95
N PRO A 16 -20.52 -2.81 8.09
CA PRO A 16 -21.51 -3.86 7.87
C PRO A 16 -20.86 -5.07 7.18
N GLY A 17 -20.99 -6.24 7.76
CA GLY A 17 -20.82 -7.54 7.10
C GLY A 17 -19.44 -8.17 7.17
N THR A 18 -18.89 -8.42 8.36
CA THR A 18 -17.79 -9.37 8.54
C THR A 18 -18.13 -10.41 9.60
N SER A 19 -18.90 -11.42 9.21
CA SER A 19 -18.98 -12.68 9.95
C SER A 19 -18.29 -13.75 9.12
N GLY A 20 -17.04 -14.08 9.46
CA GLY A 20 -16.29 -15.14 8.82
C GLY A 20 -14.90 -15.26 9.41
N ARG A 21 -14.73 -16.09 10.46
CA ARG A 21 -13.41 -16.55 10.91
C ARG A 21 -12.85 -17.50 9.87
N GLY A 22 -11.77 -17.12 9.20
CA GLY A 22 -11.00 -17.96 8.30
C GLY A 22 -9.55 -18.10 8.78
N THR A 23 -9.15 -19.32 9.01
CA THR A 23 -7.81 -19.77 9.37
C THR A 23 -6.79 -19.48 8.28
N VAL A 24 -5.56 -19.17 8.68
CA VAL A 24 -4.39 -19.01 7.82
C VAL A 24 -4.12 -20.33 7.07
N GLY A 25 -4.20 -20.31 5.76
CA GLY A 25 -3.88 -21.46 4.90
C GLY A 25 -4.70 -21.50 3.63
N GLY A 26 -4.12 -21.05 2.52
CA GLY A 26 -4.69 -21.22 1.19
C GLY A 26 -5.51 -20.04 0.69
N MET A 27 -5.14 -19.53 -0.49
CA MET A 27 -5.99 -18.66 -1.30
C MET A 27 -7.33 -19.35 -1.51
N SER A 28 -8.31 -18.99 -0.71
CA SER A 28 -9.67 -19.49 -0.85
C SER A 28 -10.67 -18.43 -0.49
N ASP A 29 -11.58 -18.28 -1.41
CA ASP A 29 -12.88 -17.66 -1.28
C ASP A 29 -12.91 -16.20 -0.81
N HIS A 30 -12.48 -15.37 -1.57
CA HIS A 30 -12.89 -14.25 -2.41
C HIS A 30 -13.63 -13.11 -1.71
N GLY A 31 -13.27 -12.80 -0.47
CA GLY A 31 -13.55 -11.50 0.12
C GLY A 31 -12.55 -10.44 -0.40
N PHE A 32 -12.96 -9.16 -0.49
CA PHE A 32 -12.03 -8.06 -0.65
C PHE A 32 -11.07 -7.99 0.52
N SER A 33 -9.82 -7.65 0.24
CA SER A 33 -8.86 -7.22 1.25
C SER A 33 -8.85 -5.69 1.35
N PHE A 34 -8.90 -5.17 2.56
CA PHE A 34 -8.92 -3.73 2.81
C PHE A 34 -7.72 -3.31 3.66
N GLY A 35 -6.86 -2.49 3.09
CA GLY A 35 -5.74 -1.89 3.80
C GLY A 35 -5.98 -0.43 4.19
N VAL A 36 -5.40 -0.02 5.32
CA VAL A 36 -5.42 1.38 5.75
C VAL A 36 -4.02 1.96 5.75
N VAL A 37 -3.84 3.12 5.10
CA VAL A 37 -2.58 3.87 5.16
C VAL A 37 -2.59 4.80 6.35
N LEU A 38 -1.69 4.59 7.30
CA LEU A 38 -1.54 5.42 8.48
C LEU A 38 -0.10 5.86 8.71
N THR A 39 0.06 6.99 9.37
CA THR A 39 1.33 7.48 9.91
C THR A 39 1.14 7.87 11.37
N PRO A 40 2.14 7.68 12.23
CA PRO A 40 2.09 8.16 13.60
C PRO A 40 1.83 9.66 13.64
N ARG A 41 0.88 10.06 14.47
CA ARG A 41 0.58 11.45 14.81
C ARG A 41 0.48 11.55 16.33
N GLY A 42 1.05 12.60 16.92
CA GLY A 42 1.08 12.74 18.36
C GLY A 42 2.07 11.79 19.03
N SER A 43 1.67 11.17 20.13
CA SER A 43 2.51 10.28 20.93
C SER A 43 2.54 8.82 20.43
N GLY A 44 3.50 8.04 20.92
CA GLY A 44 3.52 6.58 20.67
C GLY A 44 2.26 5.87 21.20
N ARG A 45 1.63 6.40 22.28
CA ARG A 45 0.35 5.87 22.79
C ARG A 45 -0.79 6.10 21.79
N ASP A 46 -0.82 7.26 21.15
CA ASP A 46 -1.82 7.57 20.12
C ASP A 46 -1.65 6.65 18.91
N TRP A 47 -0.40 6.36 18.53
CA TRP A 47 -0.10 5.40 17.48
C TRP A 47 -0.64 4.00 17.80
N VAL A 48 -0.32 3.48 18.98
CA VAL A 48 -0.80 2.17 19.44
C VAL A 48 -2.34 2.13 19.48
N ALA A 49 -2.98 3.19 19.96
CA ALA A 49 -4.43 3.29 20.00
C ALA A 49 -5.03 3.25 18.58
N ALA A 50 -4.47 3.99 17.63
CA ALA A 50 -4.92 4.02 16.24
C ALA A 50 -4.79 2.65 15.56
N VAL A 51 -3.64 1.97 15.74
CA VAL A 51 -3.39 0.66 15.14
C VAL A 51 -4.33 -0.40 15.71
N ARG A 52 -4.54 -0.42 17.02
CA ARG A 52 -5.52 -1.31 17.66
C ARG A 52 -6.96 -1.03 17.21
N ALA A 53 -7.30 0.24 17.01
CA ALA A 53 -8.60 0.62 16.46
C ALA A 53 -8.78 0.07 15.04
N SER A 54 -7.76 0.15 14.19
CA SER A 54 -7.78 -0.41 12.84
C SER A 54 -8.02 -1.92 12.85
N GLU A 55 -7.34 -2.66 13.72
CA GLU A 55 -7.55 -4.10 13.87
C GLU A 55 -8.98 -4.43 14.33
N ARG A 56 -9.50 -3.73 15.34
CA ARG A 56 -10.89 -3.93 15.82
C ARG A 56 -11.95 -3.57 14.77
N GLN A 57 -11.65 -2.62 13.88
CA GLN A 57 -12.52 -2.23 12.77
C GLN A 57 -12.50 -3.24 11.61
N GLY A 58 -11.70 -4.30 11.69
CA GLY A 58 -11.65 -5.35 10.69
C GLY A 58 -10.80 -5.03 9.45
N TRP A 59 -9.88 -4.04 9.54
CA TRP A 59 -8.89 -3.83 8.47
C TRP A 59 -8.00 -5.05 8.33
N ASN A 60 -7.72 -5.47 7.08
CA ASN A 60 -6.85 -6.61 6.81
C ASN A 60 -5.38 -6.22 6.91
N SER A 61 -5.01 -5.03 6.47
CA SER A 61 -3.63 -4.59 6.45
C SER A 61 -3.44 -3.14 6.91
N LEU A 62 -2.32 -2.89 7.61
CA LEU A 62 -1.80 -1.57 7.93
C LEU A 62 -0.64 -1.26 6.99
N LEU A 63 -0.73 -0.14 6.29
CA LEU A 63 0.25 0.32 5.35
C LEU A 63 0.93 1.60 5.86
N VAL A 64 2.27 1.58 5.94
CA VAL A 64 3.04 2.72 6.44
C VAL A 64 3.93 3.27 5.32
N PRO A 65 3.76 4.55 4.93
CA PRO A 65 4.55 5.17 3.87
C PRO A 65 6.01 5.42 4.28
N ASP A 66 6.89 5.47 3.29
CA ASP A 66 8.31 5.80 3.45
C ASP A 66 8.62 7.13 2.77
N THR A 67 8.73 8.17 3.56
CA THR A 67 9.14 9.52 3.14
C THR A 67 9.96 10.18 4.24
N LEU A 68 10.82 11.15 3.90
CA LEU A 68 11.54 11.91 4.93
C LEU A 68 10.63 12.84 5.76
N ARG A 69 9.34 12.94 5.41
CA ARG A 69 8.34 13.73 6.15
C ARG A 69 7.53 12.89 7.14
N THR A 70 7.70 11.57 7.11
CA THR A 70 7.01 10.61 7.99
C THR A 70 8.03 9.86 8.82
N PRO A 71 7.66 9.34 10.00
CA PRO A 71 8.51 8.40 10.74
C PRO A 71 8.87 7.20 9.88
N SER A 72 10.09 6.65 10.09
CA SER A 72 10.57 5.47 9.35
C SER A 72 9.59 4.29 9.50
N PRO A 73 9.25 3.59 8.40
CA PRO A 73 8.22 2.56 8.44
C PRO A 73 8.59 1.34 9.30
N PHE A 74 9.85 0.90 9.32
CA PHE A 74 10.21 -0.31 10.08
C PHE A 74 9.99 -0.18 11.60
N PRO A 75 10.51 0.83 12.31
CA PRO A 75 10.20 0.98 13.74
C PRO A 75 8.72 1.27 13.99
N THR A 76 8.06 1.96 13.06
CA THR A 76 6.61 2.24 13.14
C THR A 76 5.78 0.96 13.05
N LEU A 77 6.13 0.06 12.12
CA LEU A 77 5.49 -1.25 11.96
C LEU A 77 5.85 -2.20 13.10
N ALA A 78 7.08 -2.14 13.64
CA ALA A 78 7.46 -2.95 14.81
C ALA A 78 6.59 -2.60 16.04
N ALA A 79 6.34 -1.32 16.28
CA ALA A 79 5.43 -0.90 17.34
C ALA A 79 3.97 -1.38 17.07
N ALA A 80 3.54 -1.41 15.82
CA ALA A 80 2.24 -1.96 15.44
C ALA A 80 2.20 -3.50 15.61
N ALA A 81 3.26 -4.20 15.25
CA ALA A 81 3.38 -5.65 15.45
C ALA A 81 3.15 -6.06 16.90
N ALA A 82 3.80 -5.35 17.83
CA ALA A 82 3.65 -5.59 19.25
C ALA A 82 2.26 -5.23 19.82
N ALA A 83 1.49 -4.42 19.08
CA ALA A 83 0.19 -3.93 19.54
C ALA A 83 -1.00 -4.68 18.95
N THR A 84 -0.78 -5.54 17.94
CA THR A 84 -1.81 -6.27 17.18
C THR A 84 -1.47 -7.73 17.01
N SER A 85 -2.46 -8.55 16.63
CA SER A 85 -2.30 -10.01 16.49
C SER A 85 -2.68 -10.57 15.11
N THR A 86 -3.50 -9.86 14.35
CA THR A 86 -4.04 -10.36 13.08
C THR A 86 -3.76 -9.43 11.90
N LEU A 87 -3.49 -8.15 12.18
CA LEU A 87 -3.31 -7.13 11.16
C LEU A 87 -2.02 -7.39 10.36
N GLN A 88 -2.12 -7.54 9.04
CA GLN A 88 -0.97 -7.59 8.15
C GLN A 88 -0.24 -6.24 8.15
N LEU A 89 1.06 -6.25 8.10
CA LEU A 89 1.90 -5.06 8.25
C LEU A 89 2.75 -4.84 7.00
N ARG A 90 2.48 -3.76 6.27
CA ARG A 90 3.12 -3.51 4.97
C ARG A 90 3.78 -2.13 4.92
N THR A 91 4.99 -2.06 4.38
CA THR A 91 5.56 -0.79 3.94
C THR A 91 4.84 -0.33 2.66
N TRP A 92 4.46 0.98 2.55
CA TRP A 92 3.65 1.45 1.41
C TRP A 92 4.19 2.73 0.77
N VAL A 93 5.21 2.65 -0.02
CA VAL A 93 6.17 1.56 -0.19
C VAL A 93 7.54 2.10 0.15
N LEU A 94 8.49 1.22 0.49
CA LEU A 94 9.87 1.64 0.65
C LEU A 94 10.38 2.28 -0.63
N ALA A 95 11.00 3.43 -0.53
CA ALA A 95 11.77 4.00 -1.62
C ALA A 95 13.13 3.27 -1.68
N GLY A 96 13.17 2.16 -2.41
CA GLY A 96 14.35 1.26 -2.46
C GLY A 96 15.67 1.98 -2.68
N PRO A 97 15.76 2.98 -3.61
CA PRO A 97 16.99 3.73 -3.84
C PRO A 97 17.51 4.53 -2.64
N LEU A 98 16.65 4.84 -1.67
CA LEU A 98 17.04 5.60 -0.48
C LEU A 98 17.60 4.71 0.63
N ARG A 99 17.67 3.39 0.42
CA ARG A 99 18.03 2.42 1.47
C ARG A 99 19.13 1.46 1.02
N SER A 100 20.00 1.10 1.95
CA SER A 100 20.97 0.04 1.74
C SER A 100 20.24 -1.31 1.63
N PRO A 101 20.49 -2.16 0.62
CA PRO A 101 19.91 -3.49 0.51
C PRO A 101 20.11 -4.33 1.78
N ALA A 102 21.30 -4.36 2.32
CA ALA A 102 21.61 -5.10 3.54
C ALA A 102 20.82 -4.60 4.76
N ALA A 103 20.59 -3.28 4.86
CA ALA A 103 19.76 -2.73 5.93
C ALA A 103 18.30 -3.19 5.77
N VAL A 104 17.75 -3.18 4.54
CA VAL A 104 16.39 -3.65 4.28
C VAL A 104 16.23 -5.13 4.66
N VAL A 105 17.17 -5.99 4.28
CA VAL A 105 17.15 -7.41 4.64
C VAL A 105 17.13 -7.59 6.16
N ARG A 106 18.02 -6.90 6.87
CA ARG A 106 18.12 -6.97 8.33
C ARG A 106 16.83 -6.51 9.02
N GLU A 107 16.25 -5.42 8.58
CA GLU A 107 15.02 -4.87 9.14
C GLU A 107 13.80 -5.72 8.80
N ALA A 108 13.73 -6.24 7.57
CA ALA A 108 12.67 -7.16 7.14
C ALA A 108 12.72 -8.47 7.97
N SER A 109 13.90 -9.00 8.21
CA SER A 109 14.08 -10.19 9.05
C SER A 109 13.61 -9.96 10.49
N ALA A 110 13.99 -8.81 11.08
CA ALA A 110 13.55 -8.45 12.42
C ALA A 110 12.03 -8.28 12.50
N LEU A 111 11.45 -7.57 11.54
CA LEU A 111 10.01 -7.32 11.54
C LEU A 111 9.20 -8.59 11.25
N GLN A 112 9.69 -9.47 10.39
CA GLN A 112 9.08 -10.78 10.14
C GLN A 112 9.00 -11.61 11.41
N ALA A 113 10.06 -11.64 12.20
CA ALA A 113 10.09 -12.32 13.48
C ALA A 113 9.17 -11.65 14.53
N LEU A 114 9.25 -10.33 14.66
CA LEU A 114 8.47 -9.56 15.65
C LEU A 114 6.96 -9.55 15.35
N SER A 115 6.57 -9.80 14.13
CA SER A 115 5.18 -9.82 13.70
C SER A 115 4.59 -11.23 13.57
N ASP A 116 5.31 -12.27 13.92
CA ASP A 116 4.91 -13.65 13.73
C ASP A 116 4.52 -13.94 12.26
N GLY A 117 5.33 -13.44 11.31
CA GLY A 117 5.13 -13.68 9.88
C GLY A 117 4.08 -12.80 9.21
N ARG A 118 3.56 -11.77 9.89
CA ARG A 118 2.55 -10.84 9.34
C ARG A 118 3.12 -9.69 8.51
N PHE A 119 4.44 -9.60 8.37
CA PHE A 119 5.07 -8.56 7.58
C PHE A 119 4.98 -8.86 6.08
N GLU A 120 4.74 -7.82 5.28
CA GLU A 120 4.80 -7.81 3.83
C GLU A 120 5.69 -6.65 3.37
N LEU A 121 6.64 -6.93 2.47
CA LEU A 121 7.54 -5.93 1.92
C LEU A 121 6.90 -5.21 0.75
N GLY A 122 6.43 -3.99 0.97
CA GLY A 122 6.08 -3.08 -0.12
C GLY A 122 7.30 -2.25 -0.52
N ILE A 123 7.69 -2.26 -1.79
CA ILE A 123 8.87 -1.55 -2.29
C ILE A 123 8.62 -0.93 -3.66
N GLY A 124 9.34 0.14 -3.99
CA GLY A 124 9.29 0.79 -5.30
C GLY A 124 10.56 1.57 -5.62
N THR A 125 10.62 2.12 -6.82
CA THR A 125 11.78 2.88 -7.31
C THR A 125 11.85 4.32 -6.79
N GLY A 126 10.99 4.67 -5.83
CA GLY A 126 10.81 6.03 -5.34
C GLY A 126 9.85 6.85 -6.22
N ARG A 127 9.14 7.78 -5.59
CA ARG A 127 8.29 8.76 -6.29
C ARG A 127 9.14 9.84 -6.95
N PRO A 128 8.60 10.64 -7.87
CA PRO A 128 9.39 11.62 -8.64
C PRO A 128 10.19 12.62 -7.80
N ASP A 129 9.66 13.03 -6.64
CA ASP A 129 10.31 13.98 -5.73
C ASP A 129 11.32 13.33 -4.75
N ALA A 130 11.45 12.01 -4.75
CA ALA A 130 12.37 11.28 -3.88
C ALA A 130 13.85 11.48 -4.24
N GLU A 131 14.16 12.02 -5.41
CA GLU A 131 15.52 12.44 -5.77
C GLU A 131 16.07 13.49 -4.79
N ARG A 132 15.25 14.46 -4.40
CA ARG A 132 15.61 15.46 -3.37
C ARG A 132 15.82 14.82 -1.99
N GLU A 133 15.13 13.73 -1.71
CA GLU A 133 15.36 12.97 -0.48
C GLU A 133 16.69 12.20 -0.54
N ALA A 134 17.05 11.64 -1.70
CA ALA A 134 18.36 11.02 -1.93
C ALA A 134 19.50 12.01 -1.71
N GLU A 135 19.40 13.21 -2.25
CA GLU A 135 20.37 14.30 -2.03
C GLU A 135 20.54 14.61 -0.54
N ARG A 136 19.44 14.74 0.21
CA ARG A 136 19.47 15.00 1.65
C ARG A 136 20.08 13.87 2.47
N LEU A 137 19.94 12.65 2.01
CA LEU A 137 20.52 11.45 2.63
C LEU A 137 21.97 11.18 2.19
N GLY A 138 22.47 11.91 1.18
CA GLY A 138 23.79 11.68 0.61
C GLY A 138 23.90 10.34 -0.12
N VAL A 139 22.79 9.81 -0.66
CA VAL A 139 22.79 8.55 -1.40
C VAL A 139 22.59 8.78 -2.91
N PRO A 140 23.21 7.94 -3.77
CA PRO A 140 23.03 8.06 -5.22
C PRO A 140 21.58 7.80 -5.63
N TRP A 141 21.00 8.67 -6.48
CA TRP A 141 19.67 8.43 -7.04
C TRP A 141 19.69 7.47 -8.22
N GLY A 142 20.66 7.61 -9.10
CA GLY A 142 20.86 6.77 -10.27
C GLY A 142 19.77 6.94 -11.35
N SER A 143 19.94 6.24 -12.47
CA SER A 143 18.96 6.18 -13.55
C SER A 143 17.74 5.33 -13.15
N THR A 144 16.65 5.43 -13.90
CA THR A 144 15.48 4.55 -13.71
C THR A 144 15.86 3.06 -13.77
N ALA A 145 16.78 2.69 -14.67
CA ALA A 145 17.24 1.32 -14.78
C ALA A 145 18.04 0.86 -13.54
N ASP A 146 18.89 1.75 -12.99
CA ASP A 146 19.64 1.48 -11.76
C ASP A 146 18.69 1.25 -10.59
N ARG A 147 17.69 2.10 -10.45
CA ARG A 147 16.68 1.99 -9.38
C ARG A 147 15.85 0.70 -9.47
N ILE A 148 15.47 0.30 -10.69
CA ILE A 148 14.78 -0.99 -10.90
C ILE A 148 15.68 -2.15 -10.49
N ARG A 149 16.93 -2.17 -10.96
CA ARG A 149 17.91 -3.22 -10.58
C ARG A 149 18.13 -3.28 -9.06
N GLN A 150 18.16 -2.14 -8.40
CA GLN A 150 18.31 -2.10 -6.94
C GLN A 150 17.08 -2.71 -6.23
N VAL A 151 15.87 -2.40 -6.68
CA VAL A 151 14.64 -3.01 -6.15
C VAL A 151 14.66 -4.53 -6.35
N GLU A 152 14.98 -5.01 -7.56
CA GLU A 152 15.08 -6.45 -7.85
C GLU A 152 16.13 -7.14 -6.96
N ARG A 153 17.27 -6.50 -6.74
CA ARG A 153 18.33 -7.02 -5.84
C ARG A 153 17.83 -7.12 -4.40
N VAL A 154 17.23 -6.06 -3.87
CA VAL A 154 16.67 -6.08 -2.51
C VAL A 154 15.67 -7.23 -2.34
N ILE A 155 14.80 -7.45 -3.30
CA ILE A 155 13.81 -8.53 -3.25
C ILE A 155 14.49 -9.89 -3.26
N ALA A 156 15.49 -10.08 -4.14
CA ALA A 156 16.26 -11.32 -4.20
C ALA A 156 16.97 -11.61 -2.85
N ASP A 157 17.64 -10.61 -2.29
CA ASP A 157 18.35 -10.72 -1.02
C ASP A 157 17.39 -11.02 0.15
N VAL A 158 16.21 -10.38 0.18
CA VAL A 158 15.18 -10.65 1.18
C VAL A 158 14.65 -12.09 1.05
N ARG A 159 14.36 -12.54 -0.16
CA ARG A 159 13.89 -13.91 -0.40
C ARG A 159 14.94 -14.97 -0.05
N GLU A 160 16.21 -14.67 -0.24
CA GLU A 160 17.30 -15.58 0.11
C GLU A 160 17.56 -15.65 1.62
N GLN A 161 17.51 -14.50 2.33
CA GLN A 161 18.05 -14.39 3.68
C GLN A 161 16.99 -14.32 4.78
N VAL A 162 15.72 -13.99 4.47
CA VAL A 162 14.64 -13.88 5.47
C VAL A 162 13.79 -15.16 5.48
N ARG A 163 13.52 -15.71 6.66
CA ARG A 163 12.72 -16.94 6.82
C ARG A 163 11.65 -16.77 7.91
N PRO A 164 10.35 -17.05 7.58
CA PRO A 164 9.83 -17.23 6.23
C PRO A 164 9.98 -15.95 5.41
N ALA A 165 10.18 -16.05 4.10
CA ALA A 165 10.28 -14.88 3.26
C ALA A 165 8.93 -14.14 3.25
N PRO A 166 8.91 -12.79 3.46
CA PRO A 166 7.67 -12.03 3.42
C PRO A 166 7.14 -11.95 1.98
N PRO A 167 5.81 -11.88 1.79
CA PRO A 167 5.25 -11.50 0.50
C PRO A 167 5.76 -10.12 0.06
N VAL A 168 5.83 -9.91 -1.26
CA VAL A 168 6.38 -8.69 -1.86
C VAL A 168 5.32 -7.99 -2.69
N THR A 169 5.03 -6.74 -2.33
CA THR A 169 4.26 -5.81 -3.15
C THR A 169 5.17 -4.80 -3.83
N ILE A 170 5.03 -4.63 -5.14
CA ILE A 170 5.73 -3.58 -5.89
C ILE A 170 4.73 -2.51 -6.34
N ALA A 171 5.01 -1.24 -5.99
CA ALA A 171 4.26 -0.12 -6.57
C ALA A 171 4.78 0.19 -7.97
N ALA A 172 3.93 0.07 -8.98
CA ALA A 172 4.29 0.24 -10.38
C ALA A 172 3.20 0.96 -11.20
N ALA A 173 3.65 1.80 -12.14
CA ALA A 173 2.79 2.45 -13.14
C ALA A 173 3.39 2.35 -14.56
N GLY A 174 4.70 2.57 -14.68
CA GLY A 174 5.36 2.56 -15.98
C GLY A 174 5.69 1.14 -16.47
N PRO A 175 5.79 0.95 -17.81
CA PRO A 175 5.92 -0.39 -18.42
C PRO A 175 7.16 -1.15 -17.94
N ARG A 176 8.29 -0.47 -17.74
CA ARG A 176 9.54 -1.10 -17.26
C ARG A 176 9.39 -1.64 -15.82
N MET A 177 8.72 -0.87 -14.94
CA MET A 177 8.52 -1.29 -13.56
C MET A 177 7.44 -2.38 -13.46
N LEU A 178 6.38 -2.31 -14.27
CA LEU A 178 5.38 -3.38 -14.38
C LEU A 178 6.03 -4.68 -14.85
N ALA A 179 6.90 -4.62 -15.88
CA ALA A 179 7.65 -5.79 -16.34
C ALA A 179 8.57 -6.38 -15.27
N ALA A 180 9.24 -5.52 -14.47
CA ALA A 180 10.03 -5.99 -13.33
C ALA A 180 9.14 -6.61 -12.24
N ALA A 181 8.05 -5.96 -11.90
CA ALA A 181 7.10 -6.45 -10.90
C ALA A 181 6.55 -7.83 -11.25
N GLY A 182 6.16 -8.06 -12.51
CA GLY A 182 5.68 -9.37 -12.97
C GLY A 182 6.69 -10.52 -12.77
N ARG A 183 8.00 -10.21 -12.74
CA ARG A 183 9.03 -11.24 -12.51
C ARG A 183 9.28 -11.55 -11.04
N VAL A 184 9.09 -10.56 -10.17
CA VAL A 184 9.61 -10.68 -8.78
C VAL A 184 8.62 -10.25 -7.70
N ALA A 185 7.38 -9.92 -8.01
CA ALA A 185 6.39 -9.54 -7.01
C ALA A 185 5.31 -10.62 -6.84
N ASP A 186 4.74 -10.65 -5.65
CA ASP A 186 3.54 -11.43 -5.37
C ASP A 186 2.28 -10.60 -5.60
N ARG A 187 2.41 -9.25 -5.53
CA ARG A 187 1.35 -8.27 -5.72
C ARG A 187 1.88 -7.01 -6.43
N ILE A 188 1.05 -6.39 -7.25
CA ILE A 188 1.32 -5.06 -7.83
C ILE A 188 0.36 -4.04 -7.23
N GLY A 189 0.92 -3.02 -6.58
CA GLY A 189 0.21 -1.80 -6.26
C GLY A 189 0.17 -0.89 -7.48
N LEU A 190 -1.01 -0.64 -8.04
CA LEU A 190 -1.18 0.23 -9.20
C LEU A 190 -0.93 1.69 -8.77
N ALA A 191 0.24 2.22 -9.11
CA ALA A 191 0.68 3.56 -8.72
C ALA A 191 0.11 4.63 -9.66
N LEU A 192 -1.22 4.76 -9.67
CA LEU A 192 -1.94 5.76 -10.46
C LEU A 192 -2.07 7.08 -9.68
N PRO A 193 -2.03 8.23 -10.39
CA PRO A 193 -2.34 9.50 -9.75
C PRO A 193 -3.81 9.55 -9.31
N PRO A 194 -4.13 10.36 -8.28
CA PRO A 194 -5.51 10.45 -7.78
C PRO A 194 -6.56 10.81 -8.83
N GLN A 195 -6.15 11.54 -9.87
CA GLN A 195 -7.00 12.02 -10.97
C GLN A 195 -7.19 11.00 -12.10
N ALA A 196 -6.52 9.84 -12.03
CA ALA A 196 -6.63 8.82 -13.06
C ALA A 196 -8.09 8.42 -13.30
N THR A 197 -8.42 8.15 -14.56
CA THR A 197 -9.75 7.73 -14.99
C THR A 197 -9.91 6.21 -14.93
N GLU A 198 -11.14 5.71 -15.10
CA GLU A 198 -11.40 4.26 -15.26
C GLU A 198 -10.63 3.68 -16.46
N GLN A 199 -10.46 4.45 -17.54
CA GLN A 199 -9.66 4.04 -18.69
C GLN A 199 -8.17 3.92 -18.35
N ASP A 200 -7.63 4.82 -17.53
CA ASP A 200 -6.24 4.73 -17.05
C ASP A 200 -6.05 3.51 -16.16
N LEU A 201 -7.03 3.23 -15.30
CA LEU A 201 -7.03 2.04 -14.44
C LEU A 201 -7.05 0.75 -15.28
N SER A 202 -7.98 0.64 -16.23
CA SER A 202 -8.04 -0.50 -17.15
C SER A 202 -6.72 -0.68 -17.90
N THR A 203 -6.18 0.41 -18.47
CA THR A 203 -4.90 0.38 -19.18
C THR A 203 -3.74 -0.09 -18.27
N ALA A 204 -3.73 0.33 -17.01
CA ALA A 204 -2.70 -0.10 -16.07
C ALA A 204 -2.85 -1.59 -15.72
N VAL A 205 -4.08 -2.06 -15.55
CA VAL A 205 -4.37 -3.49 -15.33
C VAL A 205 -3.94 -4.32 -16.54
N ASP A 206 -4.31 -3.91 -17.77
CA ASP A 206 -3.92 -4.61 -19.00
C ASP A 206 -2.39 -4.73 -19.12
N ARG A 207 -1.67 -3.66 -18.82
CA ARG A 207 -0.20 -3.66 -18.81
C ARG A 207 0.37 -4.59 -17.73
N ALA A 208 -0.24 -4.64 -16.55
CA ALA A 208 0.19 -5.54 -15.49
C ALA A 208 -0.07 -7.01 -15.87
N ARG A 209 -1.20 -7.30 -16.49
CA ARG A 209 -1.59 -8.63 -16.95
C ARG A 209 -0.81 -9.12 -18.17
N ALA A 210 -0.28 -8.21 -18.98
CA ALA A 210 0.55 -8.55 -20.13
C ALA A 210 1.92 -9.16 -19.74
N VAL A 211 2.31 -9.07 -18.46
CA VAL A 211 3.58 -9.60 -17.95
C VAL A 211 3.31 -10.89 -17.18
N PRO A 212 3.95 -12.02 -17.54
CA PRO A 212 3.84 -13.26 -16.76
C PRO A 212 4.40 -13.09 -15.32
N PRO A 213 3.79 -13.75 -14.31
CA PRO A 213 2.57 -14.55 -14.37
C PRO A 213 1.29 -13.71 -14.47
N GLN A 214 0.36 -14.11 -15.29
CA GLN A 214 -0.86 -13.34 -15.57
C GLN A 214 -1.82 -13.19 -14.37
N HIS A 215 -1.60 -13.94 -13.30
CA HIS A 215 -2.47 -13.97 -12.11
C HIS A 215 -1.86 -13.28 -10.88
N ILE A 216 -0.99 -12.29 -11.09
CA ILE A 216 -0.47 -11.49 -9.99
C ILE A 216 -1.61 -10.70 -9.33
N ALA A 217 -1.63 -10.67 -7.99
CA ALA A 217 -2.62 -9.90 -7.23
C ALA A 217 -2.47 -8.39 -7.48
N LEU A 218 -3.57 -7.67 -7.57
CA LEU A 218 -3.59 -6.23 -7.85
C LEU A 218 -4.20 -5.45 -6.68
N THR A 219 -3.53 -4.36 -6.32
CA THR A 219 -4.02 -3.40 -5.31
C THR A 219 -4.27 -2.05 -5.96
N GLN A 220 -5.43 -1.46 -5.69
CA GLN A 220 -5.77 -0.09 -6.06
C GLN A 220 -5.76 0.81 -4.84
N GLN A 221 -5.09 1.95 -4.92
CA GLN A 221 -5.14 2.96 -3.87
C GLN A 221 -6.34 3.89 -4.08
N LEU A 222 -7.15 4.04 -3.03
CA LEU A 222 -8.15 5.09 -2.91
C LEU A 222 -7.62 6.22 -2.05
N VAL A 223 -7.85 7.44 -2.46
CA VAL A 223 -7.45 8.65 -1.72
C VAL A 223 -8.64 9.37 -1.11
N GLY A 224 -9.86 9.09 -1.56
CA GLY A 224 -11.08 9.73 -1.05
C GLY A 224 -12.31 8.83 -1.05
N LEU A 225 -13.23 9.12 -0.14
CA LEU A 225 -14.50 8.42 0.04
C LEU A 225 -15.63 9.43 0.25
N ALA A 226 -16.78 9.21 -0.40
CA ALA A 226 -17.98 10.02 -0.26
C ALA A 226 -17.69 11.53 -0.42
N GLY A 227 -16.89 11.90 -1.41
CA GLY A 227 -16.52 13.29 -1.68
C GLY A 227 -15.54 13.93 -0.67
N ARG A 228 -14.91 13.13 0.19
CA ARG A 228 -13.97 13.60 1.21
C ARG A 228 -12.54 13.16 0.89
N LEU A 229 -11.59 14.07 1.05
CA LEU A 229 -10.15 13.81 0.94
C LEU A 229 -9.45 14.04 2.29
N PRO A 230 -8.31 13.39 2.53
CA PRO A 230 -7.43 13.73 3.64
C PRO A 230 -6.95 15.17 3.54
N SER A 231 -6.82 15.87 4.68
CA SER A 231 -6.40 17.26 4.74
C SER A 231 -5.02 17.54 4.09
N TRP A 232 -4.13 16.56 4.09
CA TRP A 232 -2.82 16.69 3.46
C TRP A 232 -2.86 16.68 1.93
N LEU A 233 -3.97 16.23 1.32
CA LEU A 233 -4.23 16.33 -0.12
C LEU A 233 -4.97 17.60 -0.52
N THR A 234 -5.75 18.20 0.39
CA THR A 234 -6.55 19.41 0.13
C THR A 234 -5.84 20.69 0.55
N GLY A 235 -4.89 20.62 1.49
CA GLY A 235 -4.15 21.78 2.03
C GLY A 235 -3.04 22.29 1.11
N GLN A 236 -2.24 23.25 1.63
CA GLN A 236 -1.13 23.89 0.89
C GLN A 236 -0.10 22.93 0.27
N GLY A 237 -0.11 21.66 0.65
CA GLY A 237 0.80 20.63 0.12
C GLY A 237 0.25 19.75 -0.98
N GLY A 238 -1.07 19.73 -1.21
CA GLY A 238 -1.69 18.78 -2.16
C GLY A 238 -2.55 19.43 -3.24
N GLY A 239 -3.26 20.49 -2.91
CA GLY A 239 -4.05 21.28 -3.87
C GLY A 239 -5.17 20.54 -4.61
N LEU A 240 -5.55 19.32 -4.17
CA LEU A 240 -6.61 18.56 -4.81
C LEU A 240 -7.98 19.07 -4.35
N ASP A 241 -8.85 19.28 -5.33
CA ASP A 241 -10.25 19.62 -5.09
C ASP A 241 -11.10 18.33 -5.08
N PRO A 242 -11.72 17.97 -3.95
CA PRO A 242 -12.57 16.78 -3.87
C PRO A 242 -13.79 16.85 -4.80
N VAL A 243 -14.32 18.03 -5.04
CA VAL A 243 -15.48 18.23 -5.95
C VAL A 243 -15.06 17.95 -7.40
N ALA A 244 -13.91 18.48 -7.82
CA ALA A 244 -13.38 18.24 -9.15
C ALA A 244 -13.05 16.75 -9.36
N LEU A 245 -12.44 16.08 -8.38
CA LEU A 245 -12.16 14.64 -8.47
C LEU A 245 -13.43 13.79 -8.57
N ALA A 246 -14.46 14.13 -7.79
CA ALA A 246 -15.75 13.46 -7.86
C ALA A 246 -16.43 13.68 -9.23
N ALA A 247 -16.41 14.91 -9.73
CA ALA A 247 -17.04 15.27 -11.01
C ALA A 247 -16.37 14.62 -12.25
N THR A 248 -15.06 14.35 -12.16
CA THR A 248 -14.30 13.69 -13.25
C THR A 248 -14.37 12.18 -13.23
N GLY A 249 -15.02 11.56 -12.24
CA GLY A 249 -15.04 10.11 -12.09
C GLY A 249 -13.65 9.53 -11.78
N ALA A 250 -12.81 10.29 -11.08
CA ALA A 250 -11.45 9.88 -10.75
C ALA A 250 -11.45 8.58 -9.94
N VAL A 251 -10.68 7.58 -10.37
CA VAL A 251 -10.66 6.24 -9.75
C VAL A 251 -10.13 6.22 -8.32
N GLY A 252 -9.37 7.24 -7.94
CA GLY A 252 -8.91 7.44 -6.56
C GLY A 252 -9.98 7.89 -5.58
N MET A 253 -11.18 8.27 -6.08
CA MET A 253 -12.32 8.73 -5.28
C MET A 253 -13.50 7.77 -5.45
N LEU A 254 -14.05 7.25 -4.36
CA LEU A 254 -15.37 6.62 -4.37
C LEU A 254 -16.43 7.65 -3.99
N THR A 255 -17.48 7.74 -4.80
CA THR A 255 -18.61 8.65 -4.61
C THR A 255 -19.91 7.87 -4.42
N GLY A 256 -20.97 8.56 -4.01
CA GLY A 256 -22.26 7.95 -3.74
C GLY A 256 -22.41 7.44 -2.31
N ASP A 257 -23.45 6.66 -2.08
CA ASP A 257 -23.71 6.00 -0.81
C ASP A 257 -22.86 4.73 -0.61
N ALA A 258 -23.03 4.05 0.51
CA ALA A 258 -22.23 2.85 0.83
C ALA A 258 -22.45 1.72 -0.18
N THR A 259 -23.68 1.58 -0.69
CA THR A 259 -24.04 0.54 -1.66
C THR A 259 -23.39 0.83 -3.02
N GLU A 260 -23.52 2.04 -3.51
CA GLU A 260 -22.92 2.49 -4.79
C GLU A 260 -21.39 2.37 -4.77
N MET A 261 -20.76 2.72 -3.64
CA MET A 261 -19.32 2.54 -3.46
C MET A 261 -18.93 1.04 -3.47
N ALA A 262 -19.70 0.19 -2.80
CA ALA A 262 -19.47 -1.25 -2.79
C ALA A 262 -19.64 -1.85 -4.19
N ASP A 263 -20.70 -1.49 -4.91
CA ASP A 263 -20.94 -1.96 -6.28
C ASP A 263 -19.82 -1.55 -7.24
N THR A 264 -19.27 -0.34 -7.06
CA THR A 264 -18.11 0.11 -7.84
C THR A 264 -16.89 -0.79 -7.61
N LEU A 265 -16.65 -1.19 -6.38
CA LEU A 265 -15.53 -2.06 -6.05
C LEU A 265 -15.75 -3.48 -6.55
N VAL A 266 -16.97 -4.02 -6.39
CA VAL A 266 -17.34 -5.34 -6.92
C VAL A 266 -17.13 -5.36 -8.42
N ARG A 267 -17.64 -4.37 -9.14
CA ARG A 267 -17.44 -4.23 -10.58
C ARG A 267 -15.96 -4.19 -10.97
N ARG A 268 -15.13 -3.39 -10.29
CA ARG A 268 -13.67 -3.34 -10.55
C ARG A 268 -12.99 -4.67 -10.31
N ARG A 269 -13.42 -5.40 -9.30
CA ARG A 269 -12.91 -6.75 -9.03
C ARG A 269 -13.31 -7.72 -10.15
N GLU A 270 -14.58 -7.77 -10.51
CA GLU A 270 -15.11 -8.68 -11.53
C GLU A 270 -14.53 -8.40 -12.93
N THR A 271 -14.40 -7.12 -13.28
CA THR A 271 -13.95 -6.72 -14.62
C THR A 271 -12.44 -6.58 -14.74
N LEU A 272 -11.76 -6.14 -13.68
CA LEU A 272 -10.34 -5.81 -13.70
C LEU A 272 -9.49 -6.75 -12.81
N GLY A 273 -10.11 -7.58 -11.98
CA GLY A 273 -9.41 -8.50 -11.08
C GLY A 273 -8.62 -7.76 -10.00
N ILE A 274 -9.15 -6.67 -9.46
CA ILE A 274 -8.54 -5.93 -8.34
C ILE A 274 -9.02 -6.55 -7.04
N ASP A 275 -8.08 -7.04 -6.22
CA ASP A 275 -8.38 -7.81 -5.00
C ASP A 275 -8.30 -6.98 -3.72
N GLU A 276 -7.54 -5.87 -3.76
CA GLU A 276 -7.28 -5.01 -2.60
C GLU A 276 -7.39 -3.53 -2.94
#